data_ea749c9b67571541c25b4518843092cd
#
_entry.id   ea749c9b67571541c25b4518843092cd
#
_cell.length_a   1.000
_cell.length_b   1.000
_cell.length_c   1.000
_cell.angle_alpha   90.00
_cell.angle_beta   90.00
_cell.angle_gamma   90.00
#
_symmetry.space_group_name_H-M   'P 1'
#
loop_
_entity.id
_entity.type
_entity.pdbx_description
1 polymer ?
#
loop_
_entity_poly.entity_id
_entity_poly.type
_entity_poly.pdbx_seq_one_letter_code
_entity_poly.pdbx_strand_id
1 'polypeptide(L)'
;VSNGWDVSFSGGLGWISRMPTTAQLYPDFKYVDLIQLNYYHTNPDYRRINMMTYKWDNTNYQLEPARNMKWEVRADVSYKGNRLSITYFRERMNNAFDDITYYRSLAYKLYDPASIDGSALTAPPELSQLTYTNEYNLDVYSTQGNVMKVCKEGVEFQFASKRIESLKTRVTMYGAWIKTIYNSDSPQYKASSIL
;
A
#
# COMPACT_ATOMS: atom_id res chain seq x y z
N VAL A 1 -37.03 43.63 0.21
CA VAL A 1 -35.68 43.28 0.76
C VAL A 1 -35.93 42.78 2.17
N SER A 2 -35.92 41.50 2.38
CA SER A 2 -36.06 40.86 3.70
C SER A 2 -34.90 41.31 4.59
N ASN A 3 -35.24 42.07 5.65
CA ASN A 3 -34.26 42.58 6.62
C ASN A 3 -33.96 41.56 7.73
N GLY A 4 -34.22 40.28 7.48
CA GLY A 4 -34.15 39.20 8.44
C GLY A 4 -32.98 38.24 8.23
N TRP A 5 -32.85 37.31 9.15
CA TRP A 5 -32.00 36.14 9.06
C TRP A 5 -32.64 35.13 8.10
N ASP A 6 -31.82 34.55 7.24
CA ASP A 6 -32.18 33.39 6.42
C ASP A 6 -31.25 32.25 6.79
N VAL A 7 -31.82 31.13 7.22
CA VAL A 7 -31.08 29.94 7.68
C VAL A 7 -31.61 28.73 6.95
N SER A 8 -30.73 27.99 6.32
CA SER A 8 -31.06 26.71 5.67
C SER A 8 -30.15 25.61 6.11
N PHE A 9 -30.67 24.38 6.14
CA PHE A 9 -29.93 23.19 6.43
C PHE A 9 -30.05 22.22 5.25
N SER A 10 -28.96 21.56 4.92
CA SER A 10 -28.91 20.48 3.92
C SER A 10 -28.05 19.35 4.41
N GLY A 11 -28.27 18.17 3.88
CA GLY A 11 -27.47 17.00 4.21
C GLY A 11 -27.43 16.02 3.05
N GLY A 12 -26.38 15.21 3.02
CA GLY A 12 -26.16 14.19 2.01
C GLY A 12 -25.62 12.91 2.62
N LEU A 13 -26.00 11.79 2.03
CA LEU A 13 -25.46 10.47 2.33
C LEU A 13 -25.19 9.75 1.01
N GLY A 14 -24.03 9.13 0.87
CA GLY A 14 -23.67 8.40 -0.33
C GLY A 14 -22.66 7.30 -0.09
N TRP A 15 -22.62 6.36 -1.01
CA TRP A 15 -21.63 5.30 -1.09
C TRP A 15 -20.88 5.40 -2.39
N ILE A 16 -19.56 5.27 -2.31
CA ILE A 16 -18.65 5.26 -3.45
C ILE A 16 -17.86 3.96 -3.40
N SER A 17 -17.86 3.21 -4.50
CA SER A 17 -17.01 2.03 -4.65
C SER A 17 -15.79 2.38 -5.46
N ARG A 18 -14.62 1.93 -5.00
CA ARG A 18 -13.35 2.04 -5.72
C ARG A 18 -12.91 0.64 -6.14
N MET A 19 -12.82 0.42 -7.43
CA MET A 19 -12.31 -0.84 -7.98
C MET A 19 -10.79 -0.95 -7.75
N PRO A 20 -10.26 -2.17 -7.55
CA PRO A 20 -8.82 -2.39 -7.59
C PRO A 20 -8.26 -1.99 -8.95
N THR A 21 -7.04 -1.50 -8.96
CA THR A 21 -6.32 -1.22 -10.22
C THR A 21 -5.87 -2.53 -10.88
N THR A 22 -5.53 -2.47 -12.17
CA THR A 22 -5.00 -3.63 -12.91
C THR A 22 -3.74 -4.20 -12.24
N ALA A 23 -2.84 -3.35 -11.75
CA ALA A 23 -1.63 -3.78 -11.05
C ALA A 23 -1.93 -4.46 -9.69
N GLN A 24 -3.04 -4.11 -9.03
CA GLN A 24 -3.47 -4.77 -7.80
C GLN A 24 -4.13 -6.13 -8.06
N LEU A 25 -4.85 -6.26 -9.20
CA LEU A 25 -5.50 -7.51 -9.59
C LEU A 25 -4.53 -8.51 -10.23
N TYR A 26 -3.53 -8.00 -10.96
CA TYR A 26 -2.58 -8.81 -11.72
C TYR A 26 -1.15 -8.30 -11.43
N PRO A 27 -0.64 -8.52 -10.21
CA PRO A 27 0.73 -8.18 -9.89
C PRO A 27 1.69 -9.12 -10.65
N ASP A 28 2.90 -8.62 -10.90
CA ASP A 28 3.94 -9.44 -11.49
C ASP A 28 4.35 -10.60 -10.57
N PHE A 29 4.77 -11.70 -11.20
CA PHE A 29 5.38 -12.80 -10.47
C PHE A 29 6.68 -12.34 -9.82
N LYS A 30 6.89 -12.77 -8.57
CA LYS A 30 8.18 -12.60 -7.91
C LYS A 30 9.07 -13.81 -8.19
N TYR A 31 10.31 -13.54 -8.62
CA TYR A 31 11.35 -14.54 -8.81
C TYR A 31 12.43 -14.35 -7.73
N VAL A 32 12.86 -15.45 -7.12
CA VAL A 32 13.93 -15.44 -6.12
C VAL A 32 14.97 -16.46 -6.53
N ASP A 33 16.15 -15.97 -6.91
CA ASP A 33 17.26 -16.77 -7.35
C ASP A 33 18.20 -17.04 -6.18
N LEU A 34 18.42 -18.32 -5.88
CA LEU A 34 19.32 -18.80 -4.84
C LEU A 34 20.49 -19.51 -5.49
N ILE A 35 21.70 -19.00 -5.27
CA ILE A 35 22.92 -19.60 -5.80
C ILE A 35 23.20 -20.89 -5.02
N GLN A 36 23.17 -22.01 -5.72
CA GLN A 36 23.47 -23.35 -5.17
C GLN A 36 24.95 -23.74 -5.30
N LEU A 37 25.58 -23.28 -6.37
CA LEU A 37 27.01 -23.49 -6.63
C LEU A 37 27.53 -22.26 -7.40
N ASN A 38 28.69 -21.76 -6.98
CA ASN A 38 29.48 -20.82 -7.76
C ASN A 38 30.93 -21.34 -7.74
N TYR A 39 31.32 -22.10 -8.80
CA TYR A 39 32.63 -22.68 -8.92
C TYR A 39 33.45 -21.97 -10.00
N TYR A 40 34.59 -21.43 -9.57
CA TYR A 40 35.57 -20.81 -10.45
C TYR A 40 36.71 -21.75 -10.73
N HIS A 41 37.12 -21.84 -12.01
CA HIS A 41 38.30 -22.57 -12.45
C HIS A 41 39.13 -21.69 -13.40
N THR A 42 40.47 -21.91 -13.46
CA THR A 42 41.38 -21.18 -14.39
C THR A 42 40.99 -21.39 -15.84
N ASN A 43 40.69 -22.63 -16.22
CA ASN A 43 40.06 -22.92 -17.52
C ASN A 43 38.57 -22.53 -17.46
N PRO A 44 38.11 -21.57 -18.34
CA PRO A 44 36.72 -21.13 -18.38
C PRO A 44 35.72 -22.27 -18.66
N ASP A 45 36.10 -23.29 -19.43
CA ASP A 45 35.25 -24.40 -19.82
C ASP A 45 34.83 -25.28 -18.63
N TYR A 46 35.52 -25.18 -17.48
CA TYR A 46 35.25 -25.96 -16.28
C TYR A 46 34.54 -25.19 -15.19
N ARG A 47 34.18 -23.90 -15.47
CA ARG A 47 33.44 -23.08 -14.54
C ARG A 47 31.96 -23.47 -14.50
N ARG A 48 31.36 -23.40 -13.32
CA ARG A 48 29.93 -23.67 -13.17
C ARG A 48 29.27 -22.74 -12.18
N ILE A 49 28.15 -22.15 -12.60
CA ILE A 49 27.18 -21.49 -11.70
C ILE A 49 25.90 -22.29 -11.79
N ASN A 50 25.33 -22.65 -10.63
CA ASN A 50 24.03 -23.27 -10.55
C ASN A 50 23.16 -22.47 -9.63
N MET A 51 21.93 -22.17 -10.08
CA MET A 51 20.93 -21.41 -9.33
C MET A 51 19.63 -22.19 -9.28
N MET A 52 18.92 -22.04 -8.15
CA MET A 52 17.56 -22.49 -7.98
C MET A 52 16.65 -21.26 -7.93
N THR A 53 15.64 -21.20 -8.81
CA THR A 53 14.70 -20.10 -8.88
C THR A 53 13.36 -20.52 -8.30
N TYR A 54 12.89 -19.78 -7.31
CA TYR A 54 11.50 -19.84 -6.85
C TYR A 54 10.68 -18.82 -7.59
N LYS A 55 9.49 -19.21 -8.03
CA LYS A 55 8.50 -18.34 -8.67
C LYS A 55 7.26 -18.25 -7.79
N TRP A 56 6.84 -17.03 -7.46
CA TRP A 56 5.66 -16.78 -6.65
C TRP A 56 4.62 -15.98 -7.41
N ASP A 57 3.37 -16.40 -7.28
CA ASP A 57 2.20 -15.61 -7.65
C ASP A 57 1.74 -14.82 -6.42
N ASN A 58 1.82 -13.49 -6.51
CA ASN A 58 1.43 -12.57 -5.45
C ASN A 58 -0.04 -12.10 -5.60
N THR A 59 -0.78 -12.71 -6.51
CA THR A 59 -2.17 -12.33 -6.78
C THR A 59 -3.08 -12.68 -5.60
N ASN A 60 -3.87 -11.70 -5.16
CA ASN A 60 -4.96 -11.94 -4.23
C ASN A 60 -6.28 -12.09 -5.01
N TYR A 61 -6.71 -13.31 -5.22
CA TYR A 61 -7.96 -13.63 -5.92
C TYR A 61 -9.23 -13.27 -5.11
N GLN A 62 -9.07 -12.87 -3.84
CA GLN A 62 -10.18 -12.47 -2.95
C GLN A 62 -10.26 -10.95 -2.77
N LEU A 63 -9.54 -10.18 -3.60
CA LEU A 63 -9.56 -8.74 -3.53
C LEU A 63 -10.92 -8.19 -3.96
N GLU A 64 -11.58 -7.46 -3.07
CA GLU A 64 -12.89 -6.87 -3.27
C GLU A 64 -12.81 -5.37 -3.56
N PRO A 65 -13.82 -4.78 -4.25
CA PRO A 65 -13.91 -3.33 -4.38
C PRO A 65 -13.99 -2.65 -3.01
N ALA A 66 -13.17 -1.65 -2.79
CA ALA A 66 -13.23 -0.85 -1.58
C ALA A 66 -14.49 0.02 -1.58
N ARG A 67 -15.19 0.08 -0.44
CA ARG A 67 -16.44 0.84 -0.28
C ARG A 67 -16.25 1.96 0.73
N ASN A 68 -16.54 3.18 0.28
CA ASN A 68 -16.52 4.39 1.10
C ASN A 68 -17.95 4.89 1.32
N MET A 69 -18.34 5.06 2.57
CA MET A 69 -19.58 5.72 2.96
C MET A 69 -19.22 7.15 3.38
N LYS A 70 -19.89 8.13 2.75
CA LYS A 70 -19.79 9.55 3.11
C LYS A 70 -21.14 10.09 3.52
N TRP A 71 -21.17 10.87 4.58
CA TRP A 71 -22.30 11.71 4.93
C TRP A 71 -21.82 13.10 5.32
N GLU A 72 -22.67 14.08 5.09
CA GLU A 72 -22.41 15.47 5.41
C GLU A 72 -23.68 16.19 5.83
N VAL A 73 -23.52 17.19 6.67
CA VAL A 73 -24.55 18.16 7.03
C VAL A 73 -23.98 19.55 6.85
N ARG A 74 -24.80 20.43 6.31
CA ARG A 74 -24.44 21.83 6.01
C ARG A 74 -25.48 22.76 6.56
N ALA A 75 -25.00 23.84 7.14
CA ALA A 75 -25.80 25.01 7.56
C ALA A 75 -25.35 26.23 6.75
N ASP A 76 -26.30 26.89 6.12
CA ASP A 76 -26.11 28.17 5.44
C ASP A 76 -26.87 29.27 6.21
N VAL A 77 -26.17 30.32 6.53
CA VAL A 77 -26.74 31.48 7.24
C VAL A 77 -26.48 32.76 6.44
N SER A 78 -27.53 33.48 6.15
CA SER A 78 -27.43 34.77 5.50
C SER A 78 -28.05 35.87 6.37
N TYR A 79 -27.32 36.97 6.52
CA TYR A 79 -27.79 38.12 7.29
C TYR A 79 -27.28 39.45 6.70
N LYS A 80 -28.20 40.34 6.36
CA LYS A 80 -27.89 41.68 5.82
C LYS A 80 -26.87 41.66 4.66
N GLY A 81 -26.92 40.64 3.81
CA GLY A 81 -26.03 40.46 2.66
C GLY A 81 -24.68 39.79 2.96
N ASN A 82 -24.42 39.43 4.21
CA ASN A 82 -23.32 38.49 4.57
C ASN A 82 -23.83 37.06 4.48
N ARG A 83 -22.95 36.13 4.11
CA ARG A 83 -23.27 34.71 4.04
C ARG A 83 -22.18 33.90 4.72
N LEU A 84 -22.57 32.92 5.53
CA LEU A 84 -21.71 31.93 6.17
C LEU A 84 -22.28 30.55 5.85
N SER A 85 -21.43 29.69 5.34
CA SER A 85 -21.70 28.25 5.14
C SER A 85 -20.75 27.43 6.00
N ILE A 86 -21.29 26.48 6.74
CA ILE A 86 -20.50 25.52 7.53
C ILE A 86 -20.95 24.13 7.15
N THR A 87 -20.00 23.25 6.79
CA THR A 87 -20.25 21.85 6.46
C THR A 87 -19.45 20.97 7.39
N TYR A 88 -20.11 20.05 8.09
CA TYR A 88 -19.44 18.93 8.76
C TYR A 88 -19.61 17.68 7.90
N PHE A 89 -18.53 16.92 7.69
CA PHE A 89 -18.57 15.68 6.94
C PHE A 89 -17.82 14.56 7.64
N ARG A 90 -18.22 13.31 7.33
CA ARG A 90 -17.51 12.12 7.74
C ARG A 90 -17.54 11.09 6.63
N GLU A 91 -16.36 10.54 6.36
CA GLU A 91 -16.13 9.45 5.41
C GLU A 91 -15.57 8.25 6.14
N ARG A 92 -16.04 7.04 5.80
CA ARG A 92 -15.58 5.79 6.37
C ARG A 92 -15.41 4.74 5.28
N MET A 93 -14.20 4.21 5.17
CA MET A 93 -13.84 3.09 4.33
C MET A 93 -13.28 1.99 5.23
N ASN A 94 -13.93 0.81 5.25
CA ASN A 94 -13.56 -0.27 6.16
C ASN A 94 -12.73 -1.36 5.47
N ASN A 95 -12.65 -1.35 4.15
CA ASN A 95 -12.01 -2.35 3.31
C ASN A 95 -11.13 -1.70 2.23
N ALA A 96 -10.38 -0.66 2.60
CA ALA A 96 -9.41 -0.03 1.70
C ALA A 96 -8.24 -0.99 1.43
N PHE A 97 -7.58 -0.77 0.30
CA PHE A 97 -6.43 -1.57 -0.13
C PHE A 97 -5.19 -1.21 0.66
N ASP A 98 -4.44 -2.24 1.07
CA ASP A 98 -3.12 -2.11 1.68
C ASP A 98 -2.29 -3.35 1.40
N ASP A 99 -0.98 -3.23 1.53
CA ASP A 99 -0.04 -4.34 1.39
C ASP A 99 -0.05 -5.22 2.63
N ILE A 100 -0.21 -6.53 2.41
CA ILE A 100 -0.01 -7.55 3.43
C ILE A 100 1.35 -8.19 3.18
N THR A 101 2.27 -8.01 4.12
CA THR A 101 3.62 -8.58 4.04
C THR A 101 3.66 -9.96 4.67
N TYR A 102 4.26 -10.91 3.97
CA TYR A 102 4.48 -12.27 4.42
C TYR A 102 5.95 -12.63 4.37
N TYR A 103 6.36 -13.50 5.29
CA TYR A 103 7.69 -14.09 5.33
C TYR A 103 7.62 -15.59 5.00
N ARG A 104 8.57 -16.06 4.21
CA ARG A 104 8.65 -17.46 3.82
C ARG A 104 10.08 -17.95 3.88
N SER A 105 10.25 -19.14 4.41
CA SER A 105 11.51 -19.86 4.36
C SER A 105 11.62 -20.65 3.07
N LEU A 106 12.69 -20.44 2.31
CA LEU A 106 12.99 -21.08 1.04
C LEU A 106 14.14 -22.07 1.25
N ALA A 107 13.85 -23.36 1.14
CA ALA A 107 14.86 -24.41 1.29
C ALA A 107 15.63 -24.60 -0.01
N TYR A 108 16.94 -24.68 0.05
CA TYR A 108 17.78 -24.98 -1.11
C TYR A 108 19.01 -25.79 -0.72
N LYS A 109 19.64 -26.44 -1.70
CA LYS A 109 20.92 -27.14 -1.51
C LYS A 109 22.05 -26.18 -1.82
N LEU A 110 22.97 -26.00 -0.89
CA LEU A 110 24.22 -25.27 -1.11
C LEU A 110 25.32 -26.32 -1.29
N TYR A 111 25.87 -26.42 -2.49
CA TYR A 111 26.93 -27.36 -2.83
C TYR A 111 28.28 -26.80 -2.40
N ASP A 112 29.12 -27.67 -1.85
CA ASP A 112 30.46 -27.32 -1.38
C ASP A 112 31.46 -27.31 -2.54
N PRO A 113 32.02 -26.13 -2.94
CA PRO A 113 33.04 -26.07 -3.98
C PRO A 113 34.35 -26.81 -3.61
N ALA A 114 34.63 -26.97 -2.31
CA ALA A 114 35.83 -27.67 -1.86
C ALA A 114 35.79 -29.20 -2.12
N SER A 115 34.58 -29.74 -2.37
CA SER A 115 34.43 -31.14 -2.75
C SER A 115 34.85 -31.43 -4.20
N ILE A 116 35.29 -30.43 -4.98
CA ILE A 116 35.65 -30.53 -6.38
C ILE A 116 37.17 -30.68 -6.50
N ASP A 117 37.62 -31.83 -7.05
CA ASP A 117 39.03 -31.98 -7.48
C ASP A 117 39.22 -31.26 -8.84
N GLY A 118 39.66 -30.02 -8.79
CA GLY A 118 39.88 -29.20 -9.99
C GLY A 118 40.95 -29.79 -10.95
N SER A 119 41.88 -30.59 -10.45
CA SER A 119 42.96 -31.16 -11.27
C SER A 119 42.49 -32.34 -12.13
N ALA A 120 41.40 -33.00 -11.75
CA ALA A 120 40.84 -34.16 -12.42
C ALA A 120 39.69 -33.80 -13.40
N LEU A 121 39.33 -32.53 -13.52
CA LEU A 121 38.19 -32.11 -14.34
C LEU A 121 38.48 -32.21 -15.83
N THR A 122 37.56 -32.85 -16.55
CA THR A 122 37.51 -32.92 -18.03
C THR A 122 36.28 -32.19 -18.59
N ALA A 123 35.37 -31.74 -17.71
CA ALA A 123 34.12 -31.00 -18.00
C ALA A 123 33.71 -30.18 -16.74
N PRO A 124 32.73 -29.30 -16.82
CA PRO A 124 32.17 -28.63 -15.62
C PRO A 124 31.69 -29.65 -14.58
N PRO A 125 31.93 -29.42 -13.27
CA PRO A 125 31.58 -30.39 -12.23
C PRO A 125 30.10 -30.74 -12.20
N GLU A 126 29.76 -32.02 -12.07
CA GLU A 126 28.39 -32.50 -11.99
C GLU A 126 27.85 -32.39 -10.55
N LEU A 127 26.67 -31.78 -10.35
CA LEU A 127 26.08 -31.55 -9.02
C LEU A 127 25.83 -32.88 -8.26
N SER A 128 25.52 -33.94 -8.98
CA SER A 128 25.25 -35.26 -8.39
C SER A 128 26.45 -35.89 -7.66
N GLN A 129 27.64 -35.38 -7.94
CA GLN A 129 28.92 -35.88 -7.38
C GLN A 129 29.40 -35.02 -6.21
N LEU A 130 28.72 -33.88 -5.95
CA LEU A 130 29.14 -32.91 -4.94
C LEU A 130 28.44 -33.13 -3.61
N THR A 131 29.16 -32.85 -2.52
CA THR A 131 28.53 -32.71 -1.21
C THR A 131 27.74 -31.43 -1.11
N TYR A 132 26.67 -31.42 -0.31
CA TYR A 132 25.84 -30.23 -0.10
C TYR A 132 25.31 -30.16 1.33
N THR A 133 24.96 -28.96 1.75
CA THR A 133 24.16 -28.68 2.94
C THR A 133 22.75 -28.22 2.53
N ASN A 134 21.76 -28.55 3.36
CA ASN A 134 20.43 -27.96 3.19
C ASN A 134 20.41 -26.62 3.90
N GLU A 135 20.18 -25.57 3.15
CA GLU A 135 20.14 -24.18 3.63
C GLU A 135 18.74 -23.61 3.50
N TYR A 136 18.48 -22.55 4.26
CA TYR A 136 17.22 -21.84 4.25
C TYR A 136 17.45 -20.35 4.07
N ASN A 137 16.77 -19.76 3.11
CA ASN A 137 16.75 -18.30 2.92
C ASN A 137 15.39 -17.76 3.34
N LEU A 138 15.39 -16.70 4.15
CA LEU A 138 14.16 -16.00 4.52
C LEU A 138 13.83 -14.97 3.44
N ASP A 139 12.72 -15.18 2.73
CA ASP A 139 12.22 -14.27 1.72
C ASP A 139 10.97 -13.52 2.21
N VAL A 140 10.81 -12.31 1.71
CA VAL A 140 9.69 -11.40 2.02
C VAL A 140 8.91 -11.14 0.74
N TYR A 141 7.59 -11.31 0.79
CA TYR A 141 6.72 -10.94 -0.32
C TYR A 141 5.48 -10.21 0.19
N SER A 142 4.88 -9.40 -0.66
CA SER A 142 3.66 -8.66 -0.35
C SER A 142 2.56 -9.00 -1.35
N THR A 143 1.33 -9.01 -0.86
CA THR A 143 0.13 -9.09 -1.69
C THR A 143 -0.85 -8.01 -1.27
N GLN A 144 -1.68 -7.54 -2.19
CA GLN A 144 -2.72 -6.56 -1.88
C GLN A 144 -3.88 -7.20 -1.11
N GLY A 145 -4.42 -6.49 -0.12
CA GLY A 145 -5.58 -6.94 0.63
C GLY A 145 -6.52 -5.80 1.00
N ASN A 146 -7.75 -6.13 1.37
CA ASN A 146 -8.75 -5.18 1.87
C ASN A 146 -8.62 -5.02 3.40
N VAL A 147 -7.43 -4.70 3.88
CA VAL A 147 -7.07 -4.73 5.32
C VAL A 147 -6.95 -3.34 5.95
N MET A 148 -7.10 -2.27 5.17
CA MET A 148 -7.02 -0.91 5.69
C MET A 148 -8.40 -0.35 6.00
N LYS A 149 -8.50 0.35 7.13
CA LYS A 149 -9.65 1.15 7.54
C LYS A 149 -9.26 2.61 7.54
N VAL A 150 -10.05 3.42 6.85
CA VAL A 150 -9.84 4.88 6.78
C VAL A 150 -11.07 5.58 7.31
N CYS A 151 -10.87 6.48 8.27
CA CYS A 151 -11.91 7.39 8.74
C CYS A 151 -11.43 8.82 8.56
N LYS A 152 -12.17 9.60 7.79
CA LYS A 152 -11.91 11.01 7.56
C LYS A 152 -13.09 11.82 8.02
N GLU A 153 -12.86 12.84 8.83
CA GLU A 153 -13.90 13.75 9.31
C GLU A 153 -13.38 15.18 9.30
N GLY A 154 -14.27 16.14 9.14
CA GLY A 154 -13.84 17.51 9.11
C GLY A 154 -14.98 18.53 9.11
N VAL A 155 -14.59 19.77 9.31
CA VAL A 155 -15.44 20.94 9.21
C VAL A 155 -14.86 21.87 8.14
N GLU A 156 -15.68 22.27 7.22
CA GLU A 156 -15.36 23.28 6.21
C GLU A 156 -16.23 24.49 6.43
N PHE A 157 -15.68 25.68 6.22
CA PHE A 157 -16.46 26.90 6.27
C PHE A 157 -16.14 27.83 5.10
N GLN A 158 -17.14 28.57 4.70
CA GLN A 158 -17.03 29.62 3.71
C GLN A 158 -17.79 30.85 4.23
N PHE A 159 -17.11 31.98 4.26
CA PHE A 159 -17.71 33.26 4.59
C PHE A 159 -17.58 34.22 3.41
N ALA A 160 -18.68 34.95 3.10
CA ALA A 160 -18.66 36.01 2.12
C ALA A 160 -19.35 37.23 2.73
N SER A 161 -18.65 38.37 2.81
CA SER A 161 -19.20 39.61 3.32
C SER A 161 -20.15 40.27 2.32
N LYS A 162 -21.07 41.09 2.81
CA LYS A 162 -21.69 42.15 2.01
C LYS A 162 -20.58 43.01 1.38
N ARG A 163 -20.89 43.66 0.25
CA ARG A 163 -20.00 44.69 -0.31
C ARG A 163 -19.82 45.81 0.70
N ILE A 164 -18.57 46.14 1.01
CA ILE A 164 -18.21 47.28 1.88
C ILE A 164 -18.15 48.49 0.96
N GLU A 165 -19.19 49.34 1.00
CA GLU A 165 -19.34 50.41 0.02
C GLU A 165 -18.22 51.45 0.08
N SER A 166 -17.68 51.76 1.25
CA SER A 166 -16.54 52.67 1.44
C SER A 166 -15.26 52.21 0.73
N LEU A 167 -15.04 50.88 0.67
CA LEU A 167 -13.87 50.27 0.04
C LEU A 167 -14.17 49.66 -1.34
N LYS A 168 -15.46 49.68 -1.73
CA LYS A 168 -15.98 49.02 -2.94
C LYS A 168 -15.54 47.55 -3.07
N THR A 169 -15.28 46.87 -1.93
CA THR A 169 -14.66 45.55 -1.82
C THR A 169 -15.61 44.57 -1.14
N ARG A 170 -15.47 43.27 -1.48
CA ARG A 170 -16.09 42.15 -0.78
C ARG A 170 -14.98 41.27 -0.23
N VAL A 171 -15.12 40.81 1.00
CA VAL A 171 -14.21 39.84 1.65
C VAL A 171 -14.81 38.47 1.56
N THR A 172 -14.00 37.49 1.12
CA THR A 172 -14.36 36.08 1.10
C THR A 172 -13.27 35.30 1.83
N MET A 173 -13.68 34.41 2.72
CA MET A 173 -12.79 33.56 3.52
C MET A 173 -13.21 32.09 3.38
N TYR A 174 -12.24 31.19 3.28
CA TYR A 174 -12.43 29.76 3.25
C TYR A 174 -11.52 29.14 4.28
N GLY A 175 -11.98 28.06 4.91
CA GLY A 175 -11.16 27.28 5.81
C GLY A 175 -11.69 25.88 5.96
N ALA A 176 -10.79 24.97 6.30
CA ALA A 176 -11.13 23.58 6.61
C ALA A 176 -10.26 23.07 7.76
N TRP A 177 -10.88 22.28 8.63
CA TRP A 177 -10.19 21.42 9.57
C TRP A 177 -10.53 19.97 9.24
N ILE A 178 -9.50 19.14 9.02
CA ILE A 178 -9.67 17.76 8.60
C ILE A 178 -8.81 16.86 9.47
N LYS A 179 -9.40 15.76 9.96
CA LYS A 179 -8.72 14.70 10.67
C LYS A 179 -8.90 13.40 9.88
N THR A 180 -7.79 12.70 9.62
CA THR A 180 -7.81 11.40 8.98
C THR A 180 -7.11 10.38 9.88
N ILE A 181 -7.74 9.23 10.09
CA ILE A 181 -7.22 8.11 10.86
C ILE A 181 -7.12 6.91 9.92
N TYR A 182 -5.95 6.29 9.89
CA TYR A 182 -5.66 5.07 9.17
C TYR A 182 -5.38 3.95 10.17
N ASN A 183 -6.04 2.82 10.02
CA ASN A 183 -5.77 1.60 10.78
C ASN A 183 -5.62 0.45 9.78
N SER A 184 -4.52 -0.29 9.87
CA SER A 184 -4.31 -1.50 9.08
C SER A 184 -4.44 -2.73 9.97
N ASP A 185 -5.21 -3.71 9.50
CA ASP A 185 -5.32 -5.04 10.10
C ASP A 185 -4.23 -5.99 9.55
N SER A 186 -3.24 -5.46 8.79
CA SER A 186 -2.11 -6.22 8.25
C SER A 186 -1.26 -6.78 9.40
N PRO A 187 -0.83 -8.05 9.33
CA PRO A 187 0.05 -8.65 10.33
C PRO A 187 1.33 -7.83 10.51
N GLN A 188 1.70 -7.55 11.75
CA GLN A 188 2.93 -6.88 12.11
C GLN A 188 3.93 -7.91 12.65
N TYR A 189 5.09 -8.02 12.00
CA TYR A 189 6.17 -8.90 12.42
C TYR A 189 7.21 -8.09 13.20
N LYS A 190 7.53 -8.56 14.41
CA LYS A 190 8.63 -8.00 15.19
C LYS A 190 9.85 -8.89 15.01
N ALA A 191 10.97 -8.31 14.61
CA ALA A 191 12.26 -8.99 14.72
C ALA A 191 12.56 -9.19 16.22
N SER A 192 12.62 -10.44 16.69
CA SER A 192 13.20 -10.76 17.99
C SER A 192 14.67 -11.03 17.75
N SER A 193 15.55 -10.19 18.27
CA SER A 193 16.95 -10.55 18.44
C SER A 193 16.99 -11.60 19.56
N ILE A 194 17.18 -12.84 19.20
CA ILE A 194 17.63 -13.86 20.13
C ILE A 194 19.14 -13.65 20.24
N LEU A 195 19.55 -13.03 21.34
CA LEU A 195 20.95 -13.01 21.78
C LEU A 195 21.25 -14.30 22.52
#